data_83ca3f4f7f530a384b32a3517f70ffab
#
_entry.id   83ca3f4f7f530a384b32a3517f70ffab
#
_cell.length_a   1.000
_cell.length_b   1.000
_cell.length_c   1.000
_cell.angle_alpha   90.00
_cell.angle_beta   90.00
_cell.angle_gamma   90.00
#
_symmetry.space_group_name_H-M   'P 1'
#
loop_
_entity.id
_entity.type
_entity.pdbx_description
1 polymer ?
#
loop_
_entity_poly.entity_id
_entity_poly.type
_entity_poly.pdbx_seq_one_letter_code
_entity_poly.pdbx_strand_id
1 'polypeptide(L)'
;MAEFIKAYKKLEVAEGGYVMDRDDAGGETYKGVSRKANPNWIGWIILDDLKKHHPKTFVAIAKKTPQLEKAVQDLYKKNYWNCFNLDNFKSQEVAEQLFDMNVNAGQRTAIKCAQRIVNIPQDGKWTKELENILADIK
;
A
#
# COMPACT_ATOMS: atom_id res chain seq x y z
N MET A 1 -17.65 8.82 4.34
CA MET A 1 -16.97 7.81 3.52
C MET A 1 -15.49 7.78 3.88
N ALA A 2 -14.88 6.61 3.74
CA ALA A 2 -13.47 6.46 4.11
C ALA A 2 -12.54 7.23 3.15
N GLU A 3 -11.46 7.77 3.70
CA GLU A 3 -10.51 8.59 2.97
C GLU A 3 -9.13 7.92 2.96
N PHE A 4 -8.63 7.65 1.75
CA PHE A 4 -7.32 7.02 1.55
C PHE A 4 -6.18 7.79 2.23
N ILE A 5 -6.18 9.12 2.10
CA ILE A 5 -5.03 9.90 2.59
C ILE A 5 -4.83 9.77 4.11
N LYS A 6 -5.91 9.59 4.86
CA LYS A 6 -5.82 9.38 6.31
C LYS A 6 -5.16 8.05 6.64
N ALA A 7 -5.53 7.00 5.89
CA ALA A 7 -4.94 5.68 6.05
C ALA A 7 -3.47 5.69 5.62
N TYR A 8 -3.17 6.33 4.50
CA TYR A 8 -1.81 6.40 3.98
C TYR A 8 -0.85 7.13 4.93
N LYS A 9 -1.29 8.21 5.56
CA LYS A 9 -0.45 8.95 6.51
C LYS A 9 -0.04 8.11 7.71
N LYS A 10 -0.91 7.23 8.18
CA LYS A 10 -0.58 6.29 9.26
C LYS A 10 0.43 5.24 8.81
N LEU A 11 0.26 4.74 7.59
CA LEU A 11 1.20 3.79 6.99
C LEU A 11 2.57 4.42 6.76
N GLU A 12 2.62 5.65 6.29
CA GLU A 12 3.85 6.38 6.01
C GLU A 12 4.76 6.49 7.23
N VAL A 13 4.18 6.66 8.41
CA VAL A 13 4.94 6.71 9.67
C VAL A 13 5.63 5.38 9.95
N ALA A 14 4.97 4.25 9.63
CA ALA A 14 5.48 2.92 9.90
C ALA A 14 6.46 2.43 8.81
N GLU A 15 6.28 2.84 7.56
CA GLU A 15 7.14 2.42 6.45
C GLU A 15 8.41 3.27 6.42
N GLY A 16 9.56 2.64 6.15
CA GLY A 16 10.83 3.32 6.06
C GLY A 16 11.01 4.11 4.77
N GLY A 17 12.23 4.58 4.54
CA GLY A 17 12.61 5.24 3.31
C GLY A 17 13.20 4.25 2.30
N TYR A 18 14.37 4.59 1.78
CA TYR A 18 15.08 3.76 0.82
C TYR A 18 15.91 2.70 1.52
N VAL A 19 15.82 1.45 1.05
CA VAL A 19 16.63 0.34 1.52
C VAL A 19 17.15 -0.44 0.31
N MET A 20 18.42 -0.81 0.36
CA MET A 20 19.02 -1.69 -0.63
C MET A 20 19.73 -2.83 0.12
N ASP A 21 19.09 -3.98 0.15
CA ASP A 21 19.63 -5.17 0.80
C ASP A 21 19.95 -6.21 -0.26
N ARG A 22 21.24 -6.46 -0.47
CA ARG A 22 21.73 -7.41 -1.49
C ARG A 22 21.42 -8.85 -1.11
N ASP A 23 21.28 -9.14 0.18
CA ASP A 23 21.02 -10.48 0.69
C ASP A 23 19.54 -10.78 0.81
N ASP A 24 18.67 -9.75 0.71
CA ASP A 24 17.23 -9.90 0.77
C ASP A 24 16.66 -10.21 -0.61
N ALA A 25 15.70 -11.12 -0.65
CA ALA A 25 14.97 -11.47 -1.87
C ALA A 25 14.25 -10.26 -2.49
N GLY A 26 13.87 -9.26 -1.67
CA GLY A 26 13.22 -8.03 -2.13
C GLY A 26 14.19 -7.04 -2.79
N GLY A 27 15.48 -7.12 -2.45
CA GLY A 27 16.50 -6.23 -2.98
C GLY A 27 16.26 -4.77 -2.64
N GLU A 28 16.02 -3.96 -3.66
CA GLU A 28 15.80 -2.54 -3.52
C GLU A 28 14.35 -2.22 -3.17
N THR A 29 14.14 -1.39 -2.12
CA THR A 29 12.81 -0.92 -1.72
C THR A 29 12.81 0.57 -1.46
N TYR A 30 11.67 1.20 -1.71
CA TYR A 30 11.45 2.60 -1.38
C TYR A 30 10.07 2.75 -0.74
N LYS A 31 10.03 3.20 0.51
CA LYS A 31 8.80 3.33 1.30
C LYS A 31 7.93 2.07 1.23
N GLY A 32 8.57 0.91 1.35
CA GLY A 32 7.91 -0.38 1.31
C GLY A 32 7.63 -0.93 -0.09
N VAL A 33 7.84 -0.16 -1.15
CA VAL A 33 7.67 -0.63 -2.53
C VAL A 33 8.89 -1.42 -2.96
N SER A 34 8.74 -2.72 -3.23
CA SER A 34 9.82 -3.59 -3.68
C SER A 34 10.01 -3.49 -5.19
N ARG A 35 11.26 -3.27 -5.62
CA ARG A 35 11.57 -3.24 -7.05
C ARG A 35 11.36 -4.61 -7.70
N LYS A 36 11.68 -5.67 -6.99
CA LYS A 36 11.50 -7.03 -7.49
C LYS A 36 10.02 -7.33 -7.78
N ALA A 37 9.13 -6.92 -6.89
CA ALA A 37 7.69 -7.12 -7.06
C ALA A 37 7.06 -6.10 -8.01
N ASN A 38 7.63 -4.91 -8.13
CA ASN A 38 7.09 -3.80 -8.92
C ASN A 38 8.15 -3.22 -9.86
N PRO A 39 8.70 -4.02 -10.80
CA PRO A 39 9.83 -3.56 -11.62
C PRO A 39 9.47 -2.44 -12.58
N ASN A 40 8.20 -2.29 -12.93
CA ASN A 40 7.73 -1.29 -13.90
C ASN A 40 7.14 -0.04 -13.26
N TRP A 41 7.24 0.08 -11.92
CA TRP A 41 6.75 1.27 -11.22
C TRP A 41 7.54 2.51 -11.64
N ILE A 42 6.82 3.58 -11.95
CA ILE A 42 7.44 4.84 -12.41
C ILE A 42 8.41 5.44 -11.39
N GLY A 43 8.20 5.16 -10.11
CA GLY A 43 9.10 5.63 -9.05
C GLY A 43 10.55 5.19 -9.24
N TRP A 44 10.78 4.04 -9.85
CA TRP A 44 12.14 3.56 -10.12
C TRP A 44 12.86 4.40 -11.16
N ILE A 45 12.12 4.91 -12.15
CA ILE A 45 12.68 5.82 -13.15
C ILE A 45 13.17 7.10 -12.48
N ILE A 46 12.36 7.65 -11.59
CA ILE A 46 12.70 8.87 -10.84
C ILE A 46 13.91 8.62 -9.94
N LEU A 47 13.88 7.50 -9.17
CA LEU A 47 14.97 7.14 -8.26
C LEU A 47 16.29 6.88 -9.00
N ASP A 48 16.24 6.16 -10.12
CA ASP A 48 17.43 5.86 -10.92
C ASP A 48 18.06 7.14 -11.46
N ASP A 49 17.25 8.10 -11.90
CA ASP A 49 17.72 9.40 -12.37
C ASP A 49 18.39 10.17 -11.23
N LEU A 50 17.79 10.19 -10.05
CA LEU A 50 18.39 10.83 -8.87
C LEU A 50 19.71 10.19 -8.46
N LYS A 51 19.79 8.86 -8.50
CA LYS A 51 21.05 8.14 -8.21
C LYS A 51 22.14 8.50 -9.19
N LYS A 52 21.79 8.61 -10.46
CA LYS A 52 22.76 8.93 -11.53
C LYS A 52 23.38 10.31 -11.33
N HIS A 53 22.56 11.30 -10.97
CA HIS A 53 23.01 12.69 -10.86
C HIS A 53 23.45 13.05 -9.42
N HIS A 54 22.96 12.34 -8.40
CA HIS A 54 23.22 12.64 -6.99
C HIS A 54 23.47 11.34 -6.20
N PRO A 55 24.54 10.58 -6.52
CA PRO A 55 24.74 9.25 -5.95
C PRO A 55 24.86 9.21 -4.44
N LYS A 56 25.31 10.30 -3.82
CA LYS A 56 25.49 10.36 -2.35
C LYS A 56 24.29 10.97 -1.62
N THR A 57 23.44 11.73 -2.31
CA THR A 57 22.36 12.49 -1.66
C THR A 57 20.98 12.16 -2.21
N PHE A 58 20.85 11.17 -3.10
CA PHE A 58 19.58 10.90 -3.78
C PHE A 58 18.44 10.56 -2.83
N VAL A 59 18.72 9.90 -1.69
CA VAL A 59 17.67 9.56 -0.72
C VAL A 59 17.05 10.82 -0.12
N ALA A 60 17.87 11.79 0.26
CA ALA A 60 17.39 13.06 0.81
C ALA A 60 16.59 13.86 -0.22
N ILE A 61 17.06 13.87 -1.48
CA ILE A 61 16.36 14.55 -2.58
C ILE A 61 15.03 13.85 -2.86
N ALA A 62 15.01 12.50 -2.86
CA ALA A 62 13.81 11.71 -3.10
C ALA A 62 12.69 12.08 -2.12
N LYS A 63 13.02 12.24 -0.85
CA LYS A 63 12.04 12.61 0.20
C LYS A 63 11.39 13.97 -0.04
N LYS A 64 12.03 14.83 -0.84
CA LYS A 64 11.55 16.18 -1.15
C LYS A 64 11.01 16.29 -2.58
N THR A 65 10.86 15.16 -3.29
CA THR A 65 10.41 15.14 -4.69
C THR A 65 8.91 14.83 -4.73
N PRO A 66 8.04 15.84 -5.02
CA PRO A 66 6.59 15.63 -5.00
C PRO A 66 6.11 14.57 -6.00
N GLN A 67 6.73 14.46 -7.17
CA GLN A 67 6.36 13.47 -8.17
C GLN A 67 6.58 12.05 -7.66
N LEU A 68 7.64 11.82 -6.90
CA LEU A 68 7.92 10.51 -6.33
C LEU A 68 6.92 10.18 -5.22
N GLU A 69 6.62 11.14 -4.36
CA GLU A 69 5.62 10.96 -3.30
C GLU A 69 4.25 10.63 -3.89
N LYS A 70 3.86 11.34 -4.95
CA LYS A 70 2.61 11.04 -5.65
C LYS A 70 2.62 9.63 -6.24
N ALA A 71 3.73 9.21 -6.81
CA ALA A 71 3.87 7.87 -7.38
C ALA A 71 3.71 6.79 -6.30
N VAL A 72 4.26 7.01 -5.10
CA VAL A 72 4.09 6.10 -3.96
C VAL A 72 2.63 6.01 -3.55
N GLN A 73 1.97 7.15 -3.37
CA GLN A 73 0.56 7.20 -3.00
C GLN A 73 -0.33 6.51 -4.04
N ASP A 74 -0.09 6.77 -5.31
CA ASP A 74 -0.88 6.18 -6.40
C ASP A 74 -0.73 4.64 -6.42
N LEU A 75 0.47 4.13 -6.17
CA LEU A 75 0.71 2.69 -6.12
C LEU A 75 -0.06 2.06 -4.96
N TYR A 76 0.04 2.62 -3.75
CA TYR A 76 -0.66 2.09 -2.58
C TYR A 76 -2.17 2.17 -2.75
N LYS A 77 -2.67 3.27 -3.30
CA LYS A 77 -4.10 3.42 -3.54
C LYS A 77 -4.62 2.39 -4.53
N LYS A 78 -3.93 2.23 -5.65
CA LYS A 78 -4.33 1.28 -6.70
C LYS A 78 -4.29 -0.15 -6.21
N ASN A 79 -3.19 -0.55 -5.57
CA ASN A 79 -2.94 -1.95 -5.25
C ASN A 79 -3.57 -2.42 -3.95
N TYR A 80 -3.74 -1.54 -2.97
CA TYR A 80 -4.13 -1.96 -1.62
C TYR A 80 -5.42 -1.32 -1.10
N TRP A 81 -5.89 -0.26 -1.72
CA TRP A 81 -7.09 0.45 -1.32
C TRP A 81 -8.24 0.24 -2.29
N ASN A 82 -8.01 0.53 -3.57
CA ASN A 82 -9.06 0.44 -4.59
C ASN A 82 -9.50 -1.00 -4.87
N CYS A 83 -8.62 -1.98 -4.62
CA CYS A 83 -8.96 -3.39 -4.81
C CYS A 83 -10.15 -3.83 -3.94
N PHE A 84 -10.40 -3.13 -2.83
CA PHE A 84 -11.55 -3.39 -1.95
C PHE A 84 -12.61 -2.29 -2.03
N ASN A 85 -12.46 -1.32 -2.91
CA ASN A 85 -13.38 -0.18 -3.04
C ASN A 85 -13.59 0.55 -1.70
N LEU A 86 -12.53 0.79 -0.97
CA LEU A 86 -12.60 1.32 0.39
C LEU A 86 -13.15 2.74 0.46
N ASP A 87 -13.12 3.51 -0.65
CA ASP A 87 -13.75 4.83 -0.71
C ASP A 87 -15.24 4.78 -0.34
N ASN A 88 -15.89 3.63 -0.58
CA ASN A 88 -17.33 3.45 -0.33
C ASN A 88 -17.65 3.03 1.09
N PHE A 89 -16.65 2.80 1.93
CA PHE A 89 -16.86 2.35 3.31
C PHE A 89 -17.31 3.50 4.19
N LYS A 90 -18.31 3.25 5.02
CA LYS A 90 -18.82 4.24 5.98
C LYS A 90 -17.85 4.45 7.14
N SER A 91 -17.17 3.39 7.57
CA SER A 91 -16.22 3.43 8.67
C SER A 91 -14.80 3.60 8.18
N GLN A 92 -14.18 4.71 8.56
CA GLN A 92 -12.74 4.93 8.32
C GLN A 92 -11.90 3.85 8.98
N GLU A 93 -12.24 3.46 10.20
CA GLU A 93 -11.50 2.45 10.94
C GLU A 93 -11.50 1.09 10.24
N VAL A 94 -12.66 0.65 9.75
CA VAL A 94 -12.76 -0.63 9.02
C VAL A 94 -11.94 -0.59 7.74
N ALA A 95 -12.03 0.51 6.99
CA ALA A 95 -11.25 0.68 5.76
C ALA A 95 -9.75 0.67 6.05
N GLU A 96 -9.31 1.36 7.10
CA GLU A 96 -7.89 1.40 7.48
C GLU A 96 -7.37 0.03 7.90
N GLN A 97 -8.15 -0.75 8.63
CA GLN A 97 -7.75 -2.09 9.04
C GLN A 97 -7.58 -3.03 7.86
N LEU A 98 -8.49 -2.98 6.89
CA LEU A 98 -8.37 -3.77 5.66
C LEU A 98 -7.16 -3.35 4.84
N PHE A 99 -6.97 -2.06 4.67
CA PHE A 99 -5.83 -1.51 3.95
C PHE A 99 -4.51 -1.94 4.59
N ASP A 100 -4.38 -1.72 5.89
CA ASP A 100 -3.18 -2.04 6.65
C ASP A 100 -2.86 -3.54 6.58
N MET A 101 -3.85 -4.39 6.77
CA MET A 101 -3.65 -5.83 6.70
C MET A 101 -3.27 -6.28 5.30
N ASN A 102 -3.87 -5.69 4.26
CA ASN A 102 -3.51 -5.98 2.88
C ASN A 102 -2.04 -5.64 2.60
N VAL A 103 -1.59 -4.47 3.06
CA VAL A 103 -0.19 -4.07 2.88
C VAL A 103 0.76 -5.03 3.62
N ASN A 104 0.45 -5.38 4.85
CA ASN A 104 1.36 -6.13 5.71
C ASN A 104 1.29 -7.65 5.55
N ALA A 105 0.12 -8.21 5.24
CA ALA A 105 -0.08 -9.65 5.22
C ALA A 105 -0.59 -10.20 3.88
N GLY A 106 -0.92 -9.32 2.95
CA GLY A 106 -1.41 -9.69 1.62
C GLY A 106 -2.93 -9.74 1.52
N GLN A 107 -3.41 -9.66 0.29
CA GLN A 107 -4.83 -9.55 -0.01
C GLN A 107 -5.65 -10.74 0.48
N ARG A 108 -5.17 -11.96 0.23
CA ARG A 108 -5.88 -13.17 0.64
C ARG A 108 -6.05 -13.24 2.16
N THR A 109 -5.01 -12.92 2.91
CA THR A 109 -5.07 -12.92 4.37
C THR A 109 -6.04 -11.86 4.88
N ALA A 110 -6.01 -10.66 4.30
CA ALA A 110 -6.94 -9.59 4.67
C ALA A 110 -8.38 -10.00 4.43
N ILE A 111 -8.66 -10.63 3.29
CA ILE A 111 -10.02 -11.10 2.95
C ILE A 111 -10.48 -12.18 3.94
N LYS A 112 -9.62 -13.16 4.23
CA LYS A 112 -9.97 -14.23 5.17
C LYS A 112 -10.29 -13.70 6.57
N CYS A 113 -9.53 -12.73 7.05
CA CYS A 113 -9.80 -12.10 8.33
C CYS A 113 -11.14 -11.37 8.33
N ALA A 114 -11.47 -10.67 7.26
CA ALA A 114 -12.75 -9.99 7.13
C ALA A 114 -13.91 -10.99 7.10
N GLN A 115 -13.75 -12.08 6.35
CA GLN A 115 -14.75 -13.16 6.28
C GLN A 115 -15.01 -13.80 7.63
N ARG A 116 -13.94 -14.01 8.39
CA ARG A 116 -14.04 -14.56 9.73
C ARG A 116 -14.85 -13.66 10.65
N ILE A 117 -14.60 -12.35 10.60
CA ILE A 117 -15.28 -11.38 11.46
C ILE A 117 -16.79 -11.34 11.16
N VAL A 118 -17.18 -11.47 9.90
CA VAL A 118 -18.60 -11.44 9.51
C VAL A 118 -19.23 -12.82 9.41
N ASN A 119 -18.53 -13.86 9.86
CA ASN A 119 -19.03 -15.24 9.96
C ASN A 119 -19.46 -15.86 8.63
N ILE A 120 -18.66 -15.67 7.60
CA ILE A 120 -18.85 -16.36 6.31
C ILE A 120 -17.64 -17.24 6.02
N PRO A 121 -17.73 -18.20 5.07
CA PRO A 121 -16.61 -19.07 4.76
C PRO A 121 -15.36 -18.31 4.37
N GLN A 122 -14.20 -18.73 4.92
CA GLN A 122 -12.91 -18.08 4.71
C GLN A 122 -12.21 -18.62 3.46
N ASP A 123 -12.82 -18.41 2.30
CA ASP A 123 -12.21 -18.84 1.03
C ASP A 123 -11.18 -17.87 0.45
N GLY A 124 -11.05 -16.68 1.04
CA GLY A 124 -10.07 -15.69 0.61
C GLY A 124 -10.45 -14.98 -0.68
N LYS A 125 -11.72 -15.04 -1.08
CA LYS A 125 -12.21 -14.39 -2.30
C LYS A 125 -13.02 -13.16 -1.95
N TRP A 126 -12.71 -12.04 -2.61
CA TRP A 126 -13.47 -10.81 -2.46
C TRP A 126 -14.73 -10.88 -3.31
N THR A 127 -15.89 -10.72 -2.67
CA THR A 127 -17.18 -10.76 -3.35
C THR A 127 -17.93 -9.45 -3.10
N LYS A 128 -18.89 -9.15 -3.94
CA LYS A 128 -19.76 -7.97 -3.78
C LYS A 128 -20.56 -8.06 -2.48
N GLU A 129 -20.97 -9.26 -2.11
CA GLU A 129 -21.67 -9.49 -0.84
C GLU A 129 -20.80 -9.09 0.36
N LEU A 130 -19.55 -9.58 0.41
CA LEU A 130 -18.62 -9.24 1.47
C LEU A 130 -18.36 -7.74 1.52
N GLU A 131 -18.12 -7.14 0.36
CA GLU A 131 -17.89 -5.70 0.25
C GLU A 131 -19.06 -4.91 0.83
N ASN A 132 -20.29 -5.28 0.46
CA ASN A 132 -21.47 -4.58 0.94
C ASN A 132 -21.64 -4.70 2.46
N ILE A 133 -21.39 -5.87 3.03
CA ILE A 133 -21.46 -6.08 4.47
C ILE A 133 -20.47 -5.18 5.20
N LEU A 134 -19.22 -5.18 4.75
CA LEU A 134 -18.16 -4.40 5.40
C LEU A 134 -18.35 -2.90 5.20
N ALA A 135 -18.78 -2.48 4.01
CA ALA A 135 -18.99 -1.08 3.68
C ALA A 135 -20.11 -0.43 4.50
N ASP A 136 -21.08 -1.23 4.94
CA ASP A 136 -22.21 -0.75 5.76
C ASP A 136 -21.89 -0.62 7.25
N ILE A 137 -20.80 -1.19 7.71
CA ILE A 137 -20.38 -1.05 9.12
C ILE A 137 -20.07 0.43 9.39
N LYS A 138 -20.68 0.96 10.44
CA LYS A 138 -20.49 2.37 10.83
C LYS A 138 -19.41 2.57 11.88
#